data_fed9198891d1fa417303bd5c4ece7e1a
#
_entry.id   fed9198891d1fa417303bd5c4ece7e1a
#
_cell.length_a   1.000
_cell.length_b   1.000
_cell.length_c   1.000
_cell.angle_alpha   90.00
_cell.angle_beta   90.00
_cell.angle_gamma   90.00
#
_symmetry.space_group_name_H-M   'P 1'
#
loop_
_entity.id
_entity.type
_entity.pdbx_description
1 polymer ?
#
loop_
_entity_poly.entity_id
_entity_poly.type
_entity_poly.pdbx_seq_one_letter_code
_entity_poly.pdbx_strand_id
1 'polypeptide(L)'
;HAVSLTYTLNDNFGCGVVVAGLGFLLNNEMDDFAVAPGQPNMFRLIQGEANAIAPGKRPLSSMTPAVARSGGRPVLVLGSPGGPTIATAVTQVLLNVLEFGLDLDAAVQRSRIHQQWLPDVLYHEPATLAEPVRQVLAGMGYDLKPYTRSGRLGLVECVAVEWDAAGRPVMRGASDPRGTGLAAGF
;
A
#
# COMPACT_ATOMS: atom_id res chain seq x y z
N HIS A 1 -8.46 -20.90 6.19
CA HIS A 1 -7.33 -20.30 5.44
C HIS A 1 -7.57 -18.81 5.32
N ALA A 2 -6.49 -18.02 5.26
CA ALA A 2 -6.50 -16.58 5.03
C ALA A 2 -5.51 -16.26 3.91
N VAL A 3 -5.91 -15.42 2.95
CA VAL A 3 -5.08 -15.02 1.81
C VAL A 3 -5.16 -13.52 1.65
N SER A 4 -4.02 -12.87 1.49
CA SER A 4 -3.90 -11.49 0.99
C SER A 4 -3.14 -11.55 -0.33
N LEU A 5 -3.69 -10.97 -1.37
CA LEU A 5 -3.11 -10.97 -2.70
C LEU A 5 -3.04 -9.54 -3.24
N THR A 6 -1.86 -9.14 -3.68
CA THR A 6 -1.66 -7.96 -4.52
C THR A 6 -1.05 -8.43 -5.82
N TYR A 7 -1.61 -8.00 -6.95
CA TYR A 7 -1.11 -8.36 -8.26
C TYR A 7 -1.13 -7.12 -9.16
N THR A 8 -0.19 -6.98 -10.07
CA THR A 8 0.02 -5.74 -10.81
C THR A 8 0.64 -5.98 -12.19
N LEU A 9 0.53 -4.97 -13.03
CA LEU A 9 1.32 -4.81 -14.26
C LEU A 9 2.47 -3.80 -14.05
N ASN A 10 2.68 -3.31 -12.82
CA ASN A 10 3.47 -2.18 -12.36
C ASN A 10 2.79 -0.84 -12.68
N ASP A 11 2.75 -0.36 -13.92
CA ASP A 11 1.89 0.78 -14.27
C ASP A 11 0.48 0.33 -14.69
N ASN A 12 -0.49 1.26 -14.72
CA ASN A 12 -1.90 0.99 -14.99
C ASN A 12 -2.15 0.19 -16.28
N PHE A 13 -1.35 0.43 -17.32
CA PHE A 13 -1.41 -0.27 -18.60
C PHE A 13 -0.12 -1.05 -18.90
N GLY A 14 0.70 -1.31 -17.87
CA GLY A 14 1.99 -1.95 -18.02
C GLY A 14 2.89 -1.19 -19.01
N CYS A 15 3.47 -1.90 -19.96
CA CYS A 15 4.26 -1.27 -21.02
C CYS A 15 3.42 -0.74 -22.21
N GLY A 16 2.10 -0.75 -22.12
CA GLY A 16 1.19 -0.30 -23.18
C GLY A 16 1.04 -1.26 -24.38
N VAL A 17 1.64 -2.44 -24.31
CA VAL A 17 1.58 -3.44 -25.39
C VAL A 17 0.48 -4.45 -25.12
N VAL A 18 -0.43 -4.60 -26.07
CA VAL A 18 -1.48 -5.63 -26.07
C VAL A 18 -0.99 -6.84 -26.87
N VAL A 19 -1.10 -8.04 -26.32
CA VAL A 19 -0.74 -9.26 -27.02
C VAL A 19 -1.81 -9.57 -28.07
N ALA A 20 -1.40 -9.55 -29.35
CA ALA A 20 -2.30 -9.81 -30.47
C ALA A 20 -2.95 -11.20 -30.38
N GLY A 21 -4.26 -11.24 -30.56
CA GLY A 21 -5.06 -12.48 -30.51
C GLY A 21 -5.40 -12.97 -29.09
N LEU A 22 -4.76 -12.47 -28.03
CA LEU A 22 -5.03 -12.87 -26.65
C LEU A 22 -5.70 -11.76 -25.81
N GLY A 23 -5.52 -10.48 -26.21
CA GLY A 23 -6.25 -9.34 -25.64
C GLY A 23 -5.80 -8.89 -24.26
N PHE A 24 -4.68 -9.37 -23.72
CA PHE A 24 -4.13 -8.88 -22.44
C PHE A 24 -2.94 -7.95 -22.63
N LEU A 25 -2.70 -7.10 -21.65
CA LEU A 25 -1.57 -6.18 -21.61
C LEU A 25 -0.33 -6.85 -21.03
N LEU A 26 0.84 -6.49 -21.55
CA LEU A 26 2.12 -6.87 -20.95
C LEU A 26 2.49 -5.89 -19.82
N ASN A 27 3.14 -6.42 -18.79
CA ASN A 27 3.64 -5.63 -17.68
C ASN A 27 4.88 -4.82 -18.04
N ASN A 28 5.26 -3.87 -17.17
CA ASN A 28 6.53 -3.14 -17.20
C ASN A 28 7.32 -3.31 -15.90
N GLU A 29 7.26 -4.51 -15.29
CA GLU A 29 7.89 -4.85 -14.00
C GLU A 29 9.44 -4.75 -14.03
N MET A 30 10.05 -4.65 -15.20
CA MET A 30 11.50 -4.40 -15.31
C MET A 30 11.90 -3.07 -14.66
N ASP A 31 10.99 -2.11 -14.53
CA ASP A 31 11.22 -0.84 -13.83
C ASP A 31 11.35 -1.00 -12.30
N ASP A 32 10.93 -2.14 -11.75
CA ASP A 32 11.14 -2.46 -10.35
C ASP A 32 12.60 -2.83 -10.03
N PHE A 33 13.40 -3.17 -11.05
CA PHE A 33 14.85 -3.25 -10.89
C PHE A 33 15.51 -1.85 -10.85
N ALA A 34 16.68 -1.78 -10.25
CA ALA A 34 17.60 -0.68 -10.47
C ALA A 34 18.21 -0.81 -11.88
N VAL A 35 17.50 -0.30 -12.90
CA VAL A 35 17.97 -0.31 -14.30
C VAL A 35 19.28 0.45 -14.44
N ALA A 36 19.39 1.57 -13.73
CA ALA A 36 20.62 2.33 -13.54
C ALA A 36 20.77 2.62 -12.04
N PRO A 37 21.62 1.88 -11.30
CA PRO A 37 21.83 2.09 -9.87
C PRO A 37 22.12 3.54 -9.52
N GLY A 38 21.44 4.06 -8.49
CA GLY A 38 21.54 5.46 -8.09
C GLY A 38 20.66 6.42 -8.89
N GLN A 39 19.95 5.96 -9.92
CA GLN A 39 18.98 6.76 -10.66
C GLN A 39 17.53 6.41 -10.25
N PRO A 40 16.60 7.38 -10.29
CA PRO A 40 15.22 7.14 -9.94
C PRO A 40 14.48 6.32 -11.03
N ASN A 41 13.63 5.39 -10.61
CA ASN A 41 12.66 4.73 -11.48
C ASN A 41 11.42 5.62 -11.73
N MET A 42 10.40 5.10 -12.42
CA MET A 42 9.15 5.83 -12.73
C MET A 42 8.41 6.33 -11.46
N PHE A 43 8.60 5.68 -10.33
CA PHE A 43 8.04 6.08 -9.04
C PHE A 43 8.95 7.03 -8.24
N ARG A 44 10.08 7.44 -8.82
CA ARG A 44 11.15 8.22 -8.18
C ARG A 44 11.86 7.50 -7.04
N LEU A 45 11.76 6.16 -7.00
CA LEU A 45 12.52 5.34 -6.07
C LEU A 45 13.94 5.19 -6.59
N ILE A 46 14.92 5.47 -5.72
CA ILE A 46 16.34 5.30 -6.02
C ILE A 46 16.82 4.02 -5.36
N GLN A 47 17.43 3.14 -6.13
CA GLN A 47 17.87 1.83 -5.69
C GLN A 47 19.34 1.62 -6.07
N GLY A 48 20.01 0.76 -5.31
CA GLY A 48 21.44 0.45 -5.52
C GLY A 48 21.69 -0.85 -6.29
N GLU A 49 22.97 -1.22 -6.38
CA GLU A 49 23.48 -2.42 -7.05
C GLU A 49 22.79 -3.72 -6.57
N ALA A 50 22.38 -3.78 -5.30
CA ALA A 50 21.70 -4.95 -4.75
C ALA A 50 20.43 -5.32 -5.53
N ASN A 51 19.76 -4.37 -6.18
CA ASN A 51 18.58 -4.58 -7.01
C ASN A 51 18.87 -4.39 -8.53
N ALA A 52 20.11 -4.32 -8.95
CA ALA A 52 20.48 -4.22 -10.37
C ALA A 52 20.03 -5.48 -11.16
N ILE A 53 19.73 -5.31 -12.44
CA ILE A 53 19.33 -6.38 -13.34
C ILE A 53 20.44 -7.43 -13.45
N ALA A 54 20.07 -8.71 -13.29
CA ALA A 54 20.96 -9.84 -13.52
C ALA A 54 20.16 -11.06 -13.98
N PRO A 55 20.77 -11.99 -14.74
CA PRO A 55 20.11 -13.22 -15.16
C PRO A 55 19.54 -14.03 -13.98
N GLY A 56 18.31 -14.49 -14.09
CA GLY A 56 17.64 -15.29 -13.04
C GLY A 56 17.23 -14.54 -11.78
N LYS A 57 17.46 -13.23 -11.71
CA LYS A 57 17.14 -12.40 -10.58
C LYS A 57 15.69 -11.90 -10.63
N ARG A 58 15.07 -11.75 -9.47
CA ARG A 58 13.77 -11.08 -9.30
C ARG A 58 13.98 -9.66 -8.79
N PRO A 59 13.17 -8.69 -9.21
CA PRO A 59 13.21 -7.34 -8.66
C PRO A 59 12.70 -7.32 -7.21
N LEU A 60 13.02 -6.28 -6.50
CA LEU A 60 12.32 -5.88 -5.30
C LEU A 60 10.86 -5.55 -5.68
N SER A 61 9.91 -5.77 -4.77
CA SER A 61 8.52 -5.36 -4.94
C SER A 61 8.09 -4.46 -3.79
N SER A 62 7.33 -3.41 -4.09
CA SER A 62 6.66 -2.56 -3.09
C SER A 62 5.29 -3.10 -2.68
N MET A 63 4.80 -4.17 -3.31
CA MET A 63 3.56 -4.83 -2.91
C MET A 63 3.68 -5.40 -1.49
N THR A 64 2.65 -5.15 -0.68
CA THR A 64 2.65 -5.46 0.75
C THR A 64 1.36 -6.19 1.14
N PRO A 65 1.04 -7.34 0.52
CA PRO A 65 -0.04 -8.17 1.02
C PRO A 65 0.35 -8.70 2.40
N ALA A 66 -0.54 -8.53 3.39
CA ALA A 66 -0.20 -8.81 4.78
C ALA A 66 -1.27 -9.64 5.50
N VAL A 67 -0.82 -10.51 6.38
CA VAL A 67 -1.66 -11.25 7.32
C VAL A 67 -1.07 -11.09 8.72
N ALA A 68 -1.76 -10.31 9.56
CA ALA A 68 -1.42 -10.20 10.97
C ALA A 68 -2.00 -11.38 11.76
N ARG A 69 -1.24 -11.90 12.72
CA ARG A 69 -1.63 -13.05 13.55
C ARG A 69 -1.43 -12.73 15.03
N SER A 70 -2.35 -13.22 15.85
CA SER A 70 -2.23 -13.22 17.31
C SER A 70 -2.55 -14.61 17.85
N GLY A 71 -1.74 -15.14 18.75
CA GLY A 71 -1.90 -16.49 19.28
C GLY A 71 -1.92 -17.59 18.20
N GLY A 72 -1.19 -17.40 17.09
CA GLY A 72 -1.16 -18.34 15.97
C GLY A 72 -2.35 -18.24 14.99
N ARG A 73 -3.35 -17.40 15.26
CA ARG A 73 -4.56 -17.24 14.44
C ARG A 73 -4.54 -15.92 13.66
N PRO A 74 -5.03 -15.86 12.42
CA PRO A 74 -5.16 -14.60 11.71
C PRO A 74 -6.13 -13.67 12.45
N VAL A 75 -5.79 -12.39 12.54
CA VAL A 75 -6.65 -11.34 13.14
C VAL A 75 -6.93 -10.21 12.15
N LEU A 76 -6.02 -9.97 11.19
CA LEU A 76 -6.23 -8.98 10.16
C LEU A 76 -5.55 -9.41 8.86
N VAL A 77 -6.25 -9.32 7.74
CA VAL A 77 -5.77 -9.63 6.40
C VAL A 77 -5.99 -8.39 5.55
N LEU A 78 -4.94 -7.86 4.92
CA LEU A 78 -5.05 -6.59 4.20
C LEU A 78 -4.02 -6.48 3.07
N GLY A 79 -4.35 -5.64 2.10
CA GLY A 79 -3.49 -5.32 0.96
C GLY A 79 -3.96 -4.05 0.27
N SER A 80 -3.17 -3.52 -0.64
CA SER A 80 -3.46 -2.26 -1.34
C SER A 80 -2.74 -2.20 -2.68
N PRO A 81 -3.31 -1.63 -3.74
CA PRO A 81 -2.56 -1.04 -4.83
C PRO A 81 -2.03 0.34 -4.43
N GLY A 82 -1.07 0.90 -5.20
CA GLY A 82 -0.60 2.28 -4.98
C GLY A 82 0.89 2.52 -5.22
N GLY A 83 1.61 1.60 -5.84
CA GLY A 83 3.06 1.72 -6.03
C GLY A 83 3.79 1.89 -4.68
N PRO A 84 4.69 2.89 -4.53
CA PRO A 84 5.43 3.08 -3.27
C PRO A 84 4.56 3.39 -2.06
N THR A 85 3.33 3.90 -2.27
CA THR A 85 2.42 4.22 -1.17
C THR A 85 1.78 3.00 -0.53
N ILE A 86 1.90 1.81 -1.13
CA ILE A 86 1.31 0.57 -0.63
C ILE A 86 1.77 0.27 0.80
N ALA A 87 3.08 0.22 1.02
CA ALA A 87 3.64 -0.14 2.32
C ALA A 87 3.17 0.82 3.43
N THR A 88 3.19 2.13 3.18
CA THR A 88 2.77 3.13 4.17
C THR A 88 1.26 3.10 4.41
N ALA A 89 0.43 2.87 3.38
CA ALA A 89 -1.00 2.76 3.52
C ALA A 89 -1.41 1.52 4.33
N VAL A 90 -0.86 0.35 3.97
CA VAL A 90 -1.10 -0.91 4.70
C VAL A 90 -0.67 -0.80 6.15
N THR A 91 0.53 -0.24 6.42
CA THR A 91 1.05 -0.06 7.79
C THR A 91 0.14 0.85 8.62
N GLN A 92 -0.33 1.97 8.07
CA GLN A 92 -1.21 2.89 8.81
C GLN A 92 -2.54 2.25 9.16
N VAL A 93 -3.17 1.50 8.24
CA VAL A 93 -4.43 0.78 8.56
C VAL A 93 -4.18 -0.30 9.60
N LEU A 94 -3.08 -1.06 9.48
CA LEU A 94 -2.70 -2.07 10.46
C LEU A 94 -2.53 -1.46 11.86
N LEU A 95 -1.80 -0.35 12.00
CA LEU A 95 -1.62 0.35 13.27
C LEU A 95 -2.94 0.93 13.79
N ASN A 96 -3.77 1.50 12.90
CA ASN A 96 -5.08 2.03 13.30
C ASN A 96 -5.95 0.96 13.95
N VAL A 97 -5.95 -0.26 13.42
CA VAL A 97 -6.74 -1.37 13.96
C VAL A 97 -6.07 -1.98 15.20
N LEU A 98 -4.81 -2.37 15.10
CA LEU A 98 -4.16 -3.22 16.12
C LEU A 98 -3.59 -2.43 17.29
N GLU A 99 -3.09 -1.21 17.06
CA GLU A 99 -2.45 -0.39 18.09
C GLU A 99 -3.41 0.67 18.64
N PHE A 100 -4.14 1.36 17.77
CA PHE A 100 -5.03 2.43 18.18
C PHE A 100 -6.48 1.99 18.42
N GLY A 101 -6.82 0.72 18.14
CA GLY A 101 -8.11 0.13 18.42
C GLY A 101 -9.28 0.76 17.65
N LEU A 102 -9.01 1.35 16.47
CA LEU A 102 -10.07 1.90 15.65
C LEU A 102 -10.95 0.77 15.08
N ASP A 103 -12.24 1.06 14.92
CA ASP A 103 -13.12 0.24 14.11
C ASP A 103 -12.57 0.08 12.68
N LEU A 104 -12.83 -1.07 12.04
CA LEU A 104 -12.24 -1.41 10.77
C LEU A 104 -12.55 -0.40 9.67
N ASP A 105 -13.82 0.04 9.57
CA ASP A 105 -14.23 1.03 8.60
C ASP A 105 -13.57 2.39 8.87
N ALA A 106 -13.53 2.82 10.13
CA ALA A 106 -12.86 4.05 10.54
C ALA A 106 -11.36 4.00 10.24
N ALA A 107 -10.72 2.85 10.49
CA ALA A 107 -9.28 2.66 10.21
C ALA A 107 -8.95 2.79 8.72
N VAL A 108 -9.78 2.23 7.84
CA VAL A 108 -9.62 2.28 6.38
C VAL A 108 -9.92 3.69 5.84
N GLN A 109 -10.95 4.36 6.38
CA GLN A 109 -11.36 5.70 5.94
C GLN A 109 -10.38 6.80 6.37
N ARG A 110 -9.63 6.59 7.45
CA ARG A 110 -8.73 7.60 7.99
C ARG A 110 -7.76 8.11 6.93
N SER A 111 -7.59 9.43 6.88
CA SER A 111 -6.64 10.10 5.99
C SER A 111 -5.21 9.67 6.29
N ARG A 112 -4.38 9.61 5.24
CA ARG A 112 -3.05 9.00 5.27
C ARG A 112 -1.94 9.99 4.99
N ILE A 113 -0.74 9.60 5.42
CA ILE A 113 0.52 10.27 5.08
C ILE A 113 1.42 9.28 4.33
N HIS A 114 2.41 9.81 3.61
CA HIS A 114 3.41 9.01 2.91
C HIS A 114 4.75 9.74 2.82
N GLN A 115 5.82 9.03 3.10
CA GLN A 115 7.18 9.48 2.90
C GLN A 115 8.01 8.29 2.41
N GLN A 116 8.78 8.48 1.35
CA GLN A 116 9.53 7.40 0.69
C GLN A 116 11.03 7.68 0.61
N TRP A 117 11.58 8.57 1.48
CA TRP A 117 12.95 9.05 1.51
C TRP A 117 13.25 10.06 0.39
N LEU A 118 13.14 9.67 -0.88
CA LEU A 118 13.34 10.57 -2.03
C LEU A 118 12.12 10.51 -2.96
N PRO A 119 11.58 11.69 -3.36
CA PRO A 119 11.95 13.01 -2.86
C PRO A 119 11.70 13.13 -1.34
N ASP A 120 12.51 13.93 -0.65
CA ASP A 120 12.38 14.15 0.80
C ASP A 120 11.21 15.10 1.10
N VAL A 121 10.03 14.52 0.99
CA VAL A 121 8.73 15.20 1.15
C VAL A 121 7.81 14.28 1.92
N LEU A 122 7.16 14.81 2.96
CA LEU A 122 6.05 14.12 3.62
C LEU A 122 4.75 14.51 2.93
N TYR A 123 4.23 13.60 2.14
CA TYR A 123 2.93 13.75 1.49
C TYR A 123 1.80 13.44 2.46
N HIS A 124 0.69 14.14 2.30
CA HIS A 124 -0.52 13.91 3.09
C HIS A 124 -1.78 14.05 2.24
N GLU A 125 -2.83 13.32 2.60
CA GLU A 125 -4.17 13.55 2.06
C GLU A 125 -4.78 14.84 2.66
N PRO A 126 -5.82 15.42 2.04
CA PRO A 126 -6.54 16.56 2.61
C PRO A 126 -7.03 16.27 4.03
N ALA A 127 -7.01 17.28 4.90
CA ALA A 127 -7.45 17.21 6.30
C ALA A 127 -6.75 16.18 7.20
N THR A 128 -5.63 15.57 6.75
CA THR A 128 -4.90 14.57 7.54
C THR A 128 -4.20 15.18 8.76
N LEU A 129 -3.60 16.35 8.56
CA LEU A 129 -2.75 16.98 9.55
C LEU A 129 -3.43 18.24 10.08
N ALA A 130 -3.81 18.25 11.36
CA ALA A 130 -4.24 19.45 12.06
C ALA A 130 -3.11 20.49 12.09
N GLU A 131 -3.46 21.77 12.09
CA GLU A 131 -2.47 22.86 12.02
C GLU A 131 -1.36 22.77 13.10
N PRO A 132 -1.64 22.45 14.38
CA PRO A 132 -0.58 22.29 15.36
C PRO A 132 0.41 21.16 15.02
N VAL A 133 -0.07 20.05 14.41
CA VAL A 133 0.77 18.94 13.99
C VAL A 133 1.63 19.35 12.81
N ARG A 134 1.09 20.12 11.85
CA ARG A 134 1.83 20.67 10.72
C ARG A 134 2.99 21.56 11.18
N GLN A 135 2.72 22.44 12.14
CA GLN A 135 3.76 23.32 12.70
C GLN A 135 4.88 22.53 13.38
N VAL A 136 4.55 21.51 14.16
CA VAL A 136 5.54 20.64 14.78
C VAL A 136 6.39 19.92 13.74
N LEU A 137 5.76 19.30 12.74
CA LEU A 137 6.48 18.58 11.67
C LEU A 137 7.34 19.52 10.85
N ALA A 138 6.84 20.71 10.49
CA ALA A 138 7.63 21.73 9.81
C ALA A 138 8.83 22.20 10.65
N GLY A 139 8.63 22.39 11.97
CA GLY A 139 9.70 22.70 12.92
C GLY A 139 10.75 21.60 13.06
N MET A 140 10.39 20.35 12.76
CA MET A 140 11.32 19.21 12.69
C MET A 140 12.05 19.12 11.35
N GLY A 141 11.72 20.00 10.38
CA GLY A 141 12.34 20.06 9.05
C GLY A 141 11.63 19.28 7.96
N TYR A 142 10.43 18.75 8.19
CA TYR A 142 9.67 18.06 7.14
C TYR A 142 9.10 19.04 6.11
N ASP A 143 9.31 18.78 4.81
CA ASP A 143 8.61 19.44 3.70
C ASP A 143 7.23 18.78 3.52
N LEU A 144 6.17 19.47 3.92
CA LEU A 144 4.80 18.95 3.91
C LEU A 144 4.09 19.35 2.62
N LYS A 145 3.63 18.36 1.84
CA LYS A 145 2.89 18.59 0.60
C LYS A 145 1.62 17.75 0.50
N PRO A 146 0.54 18.31 -0.04
CA PRO A 146 -0.63 17.50 -0.39
C PRO A 146 -0.25 16.49 -1.49
N TYR A 147 -0.78 15.26 -1.38
CA TYR A 147 -0.58 14.24 -2.39
C TYR A 147 -1.55 14.45 -3.55
N THR A 148 -1.03 14.75 -4.73
CA THR A 148 -1.83 15.13 -5.91
C THR A 148 -1.76 14.14 -7.07
N ARG A 149 -0.81 13.18 -7.08
CA ARG A 149 -0.57 12.29 -8.23
C ARG A 149 -1.81 11.46 -8.60
N SER A 150 -2.51 10.91 -7.61
CA SER A 150 -3.76 10.16 -7.82
C SER A 150 -4.89 10.65 -6.91
N GLY A 151 -4.62 11.69 -6.11
CA GLY A 151 -5.53 12.19 -5.08
C GLY A 151 -5.71 11.28 -3.87
N ARG A 152 -5.02 10.12 -3.84
CA ARG A 152 -5.19 9.10 -2.79
C ARG A 152 -3.90 8.35 -2.50
N LEU A 153 -3.68 8.00 -1.24
CA LEU A 153 -2.55 7.22 -0.76
C LEU A 153 -2.99 5.77 -0.52
N GLY A 154 -2.89 4.94 -1.57
CA GLY A 154 -3.32 3.55 -1.54
C GLY A 154 -4.85 3.37 -1.60
N LEU A 155 -5.27 2.11 -1.69
CA LEU A 155 -6.66 1.63 -1.62
C LEU A 155 -6.65 0.35 -0.79
N VAL A 156 -6.81 0.45 0.53
CA VAL A 156 -6.65 -0.70 1.41
C VAL A 156 -7.94 -1.50 1.49
N GLU A 157 -7.88 -2.73 1.01
CA GLU A 157 -8.91 -3.74 1.22
C GLU A 157 -8.51 -4.61 2.39
N CYS A 158 -9.43 -4.89 3.32
CA CYS A 158 -9.09 -5.66 4.50
C CYS A 158 -10.25 -6.50 5.05
N VAL A 159 -9.85 -7.55 5.79
CA VAL A 159 -10.75 -8.41 6.57
C VAL A 159 -10.18 -8.53 7.98
N ALA A 160 -10.93 -8.13 8.97
CA ALA A 160 -10.67 -8.46 10.38
C ALA A 160 -11.30 -9.82 10.72
N VAL A 161 -10.61 -10.59 11.55
CA VAL A 161 -11.06 -11.91 12.02
C VAL A 161 -11.07 -11.91 13.54
N GLU A 162 -12.25 -11.94 14.10
CA GLU A 162 -12.48 -12.16 15.52
C GLU A 162 -12.75 -13.65 15.76
N TRP A 163 -12.45 -14.14 16.95
CA TRP A 163 -12.65 -15.53 17.30
C TRP A 163 -13.62 -15.60 18.48
N ASP A 164 -14.77 -16.25 18.28
CA ASP A 164 -15.77 -16.42 19.34
C ASP A 164 -15.26 -17.38 20.44
N ALA A 165 -16.04 -17.49 21.52
CA ALA A 165 -15.70 -18.35 22.66
C ALA A 165 -15.61 -19.85 22.28
N ALA A 166 -16.24 -20.26 21.19
CA ALA A 166 -16.13 -21.62 20.65
C ALA A 166 -14.96 -21.80 19.67
N GLY A 167 -14.16 -20.75 19.47
CA GLY A 167 -13.02 -20.77 18.56
C GLY A 167 -13.41 -20.72 17.07
N ARG A 168 -14.59 -20.22 16.74
CA ARG A 168 -15.03 -20.04 15.36
C ARG A 168 -14.69 -18.61 14.89
N PRO A 169 -14.28 -18.43 13.63
CA PRO A 169 -13.99 -17.10 13.10
C PRO A 169 -15.28 -16.32 12.82
N VAL A 170 -15.30 -15.06 13.22
CA VAL A 170 -16.26 -14.04 12.80
C VAL A 170 -15.51 -13.02 11.97
N MET A 171 -15.89 -12.85 10.72
CA MET A 171 -15.18 -12.01 9.75
C MET A 171 -15.94 -10.72 9.49
N ARG A 172 -15.21 -9.62 9.44
CA ARG A 172 -15.71 -8.29 9.02
C ARG A 172 -14.79 -7.78 7.90
N GLY A 173 -15.37 -7.47 6.74
CA GLY A 173 -14.64 -6.89 5.62
C GLY A 173 -14.85 -5.38 5.57
N ALA A 174 -13.84 -4.62 5.18
CA ALA A 174 -13.94 -3.21 4.82
C ALA A 174 -13.21 -2.93 3.52
N SER A 175 -13.85 -2.17 2.66
CA SER A 175 -13.32 -1.69 1.39
C SER A 175 -13.00 -0.21 1.47
N ASP A 176 -11.91 0.20 0.84
CA ASP A 176 -11.45 1.60 0.86
C ASP A 176 -12.42 2.50 0.08
N PRO A 177 -13.00 3.53 0.70
CA PRO A 177 -13.93 4.44 0.01
C PRO A 177 -13.26 5.30 -1.08
N ARG A 178 -11.95 5.28 -1.16
CA ARG A 178 -11.18 5.93 -2.25
C ARG A 178 -11.22 5.12 -3.56
N GLY A 179 -11.68 3.89 -3.50
CA GLY A 179 -11.79 2.95 -4.61
C GLY A 179 -13.21 2.49 -4.88
N THR A 180 -13.31 1.42 -5.65
CA THR A 180 -14.57 0.77 -6.04
C THR A 180 -14.62 -0.69 -5.57
N GLY A 181 -13.77 -1.05 -4.58
CA GLY A 181 -13.76 -2.36 -3.97
C GLY A 181 -15.07 -2.69 -3.26
N LEU A 182 -15.27 -3.96 -2.92
CA LEU A 182 -16.45 -4.44 -2.21
C LEU A 182 -16.04 -5.48 -1.18
N ALA A 183 -16.46 -5.28 0.06
CA ALA A 183 -16.44 -6.33 1.07
C ALA A 183 -17.71 -7.18 0.90
N ALA A 184 -17.55 -8.47 0.66
CA ALA A 184 -18.65 -9.41 0.51
C ALA A 184 -18.39 -10.68 1.34
N GLY A 185 -19.45 -11.32 1.76
CA GLY A 185 -19.42 -12.57 2.53
C GLY A 185 -20.63 -13.45 2.24
N PHE A 186 -20.61 -14.68 2.73
CA PHE A 186 -21.69 -15.66 2.63
C PHE A 186 -21.77 -16.48 3.91
#